data_c2e5e6ba5bcf8c504ca02a2e40763e44
#
_entry.id   c2e5e6ba5bcf8c504ca02a2e40763e44
#
_cell.length_a   1.000
_cell.length_b   1.000
_cell.length_c   1.000
_cell.angle_alpha   90.00
_cell.angle_beta   90.00
_cell.angle_gamma   90.00
#
_symmetry.space_group_name_H-M   'P 1'
#
loop_
_entity.id
_entity.type
_entity.pdbx_description
1 polymer ?
#
loop_
_entity_poly.entity_id
_entity_poly.type
_entity_poly.pdbx_seq_one_letter_code
_entity_poly.pdbx_strand_id
1 'polypeptide(L)'
;MTYANMKPLEPEAHSHIADWVKKGGVLIYSGTDNDPFQNVREWWNTNGYNYATPSAHLFEQMGLPARPNQGEYSYGKGTVCVIRTDPKDYVLHEGGDKYFLYLVARMYEQNAKAGKLEFKNNFYLQRGDYDLAAVLEESVSDEPFTVEGCLIDLFDPQLPIYTSKQINPGEQALLLNVERVAGKKKPQVLASASREEQEECGKGWYSYVAKSPAETSNVSRVLLPSCPKSVTVDGKEVFDTKRWHAASHTYLIEFENNPDGVSVKFCW
;
A
#
# COMPACT_ATOMS: atom_id res chain seq x y z
N MET A 1 -12.91 -13.72 -3.80
CA MET A 1 -11.43 -13.65 -3.99
C MET A 1 -11.10 -14.07 -5.41
N THR A 2 -10.20 -13.33 -6.08
CA THR A 2 -9.63 -13.74 -7.38
C THR A 2 -8.25 -14.38 -7.17
N TYR A 3 -7.91 -15.35 -8.01
CA TYR A 3 -6.65 -16.09 -7.97
C TYR A 3 -6.22 -16.41 -9.40
N ALA A 4 -5.03 -15.98 -9.80
CA ALA A 4 -4.53 -16.18 -11.16
C ALA A 4 -3.06 -16.59 -11.15
N ASN A 5 -2.72 -17.77 -11.66
CA ASN A 5 -1.34 -18.28 -11.80
C ASN A 5 -0.43 -18.01 -10.60
N MET A 6 -0.98 -17.99 -9.40
CA MET A 6 -0.23 -17.67 -8.17
C MET A 6 0.69 -18.85 -7.82
N LYS A 7 1.87 -18.50 -7.35
CA LYS A 7 2.88 -19.44 -6.83
C LYS A 7 3.13 -19.08 -5.35
N PRO A 8 2.27 -19.56 -4.43
CA PRO A 8 2.48 -19.29 -3.00
C PRO A 8 3.80 -19.90 -2.52
N LEU A 9 4.42 -19.28 -1.54
CA LEU A 9 5.68 -19.76 -0.97
C LEU A 9 5.53 -21.11 -0.27
N GLU A 10 4.35 -21.41 0.24
CA GLU A 10 4.06 -22.60 1.04
C GLU A 10 2.74 -23.26 0.62
N PRO A 11 2.64 -24.59 0.64
CA PRO A 11 1.42 -25.32 0.26
C PRO A 11 0.22 -25.04 1.16
N GLU A 12 0.45 -24.65 2.42
CA GLU A 12 -0.57 -24.35 3.42
C GLU A 12 -1.49 -23.21 2.99
N ALA A 13 -1.00 -22.28 2.18
CA ALA A 13 -1.82 -21.22 1.61
C ALA A 13 -3.02 -21.77 0.82
N HIS A 14 -2.82 -22.84 0.06
CA HIS A 14 -3.90 -23.51 -0.68
C HIS A 14 -4.89 -24.21 0.24
N SER A 15 -4.43 -24.82 1.33
CA SER A 15 -5.31 -25.43 2.33
C SER A 15 -6.19 -24.38 3.01
N HIS A 16 -5.64 -23.24 3.36
CA HIS A 16 -6.40 -22.11 3.93
C HIS A 16 -7.44 -21.55 2.95
N ILE A 17 -7.09 -21.44 1.66
CA ILE A 17 -8.03 -21.02 0.61
C ILE A 17 -9.16 -22.04 0.47
N ALA A 18 -8.84 -23.34 0.40
CA ALA A 18 -9.83 -24.41 0.29
C ALA A 18 -10.78 -24.42 1.51
N ASP A 19 -10.24 -24.29 2.71
CA ASP A 19 -11.04 -24.20 3.95
C ASP A 19 -11.95 -22.95 3.96
N TRP A 20 -11.47 -21.83 3.47
CA TRP A 20 -12.28 -20.61 3.36
C TRP A 20 -13.42 -20.80 2.34
N VAL A 21 -13.14 -21.38 1.17
CA VAL A 21 -14.19 -21.71 0.19
C VAL A 21 -15.19 -22.68 0.78
N LYS A 22 -14.74 -23.75 1.46
CA LYS A 22 -15.61 -24.75 2.09
C LYS A 22 -16.60 -24.12 3.08
N LYS A 23 -16.22 -23.04 3.76
CA LYS A 23 -17.06 -22.30 4.72
C LYS A 23 -18.04 -21.32 4.06
N GLY A 24 -18.01 -21.16 2.75
CA GLY A 24 -18.92 -20.27 1.99
C GLY A 24 -18.22 -19.20 1.16
N GLY A 25 -16.90 -19.24 1.07
CA GLY A 25 -16.14 -18.33 0.23
C GLY A 25 -16.41 -18.54 -1.27
N VAL A 26 -16.26 -17.49 -2.06
CA VAL A 26 -16.35 -17.54 -3.54
C VAL A 26 -14.98 -17.27 -4.13
N LEU A 27 -14.42 -18.27 -4.79
CA LEU A 27 -13.12 -18.19 -5.47
C LEU A 27 -13.32 -18.04 -6.98
N ILE A 28 -12.71 -17.05 -7.59
CA ILE A 28 -12.56 -16.92 -9.03
C ILE A 28 -11.12 -17.27 -9.38
N TYR A 29 -10.92 -18.38 -10.06
CA TYR A 29 -9.63 -18.74 -10.63
C TYR A 29 -9.58 -18.33 -12.10
N SER A 30 -8.57 -17.59 -12.51
CA SER A 30 -8.36 -17.21 -13.91
C SER A 30 -6.95 -17.60 -14.34
N GLY A 31 -6.84 -18.41 -15.38
CA GLY A 31 -5.53 -18.79 -15.90
C GLY A 31 -5.57 -20.07 -16.75
N THR A 32 -4.65 -20.14 -17.69
CA THR A 32 -4.46 -21.26 -18.60
C THR A 32 -3.56 -22.37 -18.05
N ASP A 33 -2.83 -22.08 -16.97
CA ASP A 33 -1.79 -22.96 -16.37
C ASP A 33 -0.63 -23.25 -17.35
N ASN A 34 -0.30 -22.30 -18.22
CA ASN A 34 0.76 -22.44 -19.22
C ASN A 34 1.98 -21.52 -18.92
N ASP A 35 2.16 -21.12 -17.68
CA ASP A 35 3.30 -20.31 -17.27
C ASP A 35 4.60 -21.14 -17.34
N PRO A 36 5.63 -20.70 -18.08
CA PRO A 36 6.90 -21.41 -18.21
C PRO A 36 7.64 -21.59 -16.87
N PHE A 37 7.38 -20.72 -15.89
CA PHE A 37 7.98 -20.80 -14.55
C PHE A 37 7.31 -21.85 -13.64
N GLN A 38 6.30 -22.59 -14.10
CA GLN A 38 5.73 -23.71 -13.35
C GLN A 38 6.68 -24.92 -13.29
N ASN A 39 7.63 -24.99 -14.21
CA ASN A 39 8.64 -26.06 -14.28
C ASN A 39 9.87 -25.83 -13.40
N VAL A 40 9.97 -24.69 -12.71
CA VAL A 40 11.05 -24.46 -11.74
C VAL A 40 10.92 -25.42 -10.56
N ARG A 41 12.07 -25.77 -9.97
CA ARG A 41 12.12 -26.70 -8.84
C ARG A 41 11.68 -26.00 -7.55
N GLU A 42 10.45 -26.28 -7.16
CA GLU A 42 9.78 -25.66 -6.01
C GLU A 42 8.97 -26.67 -5.22
N TRP A 43 8.29 -26.26 -4.15
CA TRP A 43 7.57 -27.16 -3.26
C TRP A 43 6.52 -28.03 -3.99
N TRP A 44 5.84 -27.53 -5.01
CA TRP A 44 4.78 -28.27 -5.72
C TRP A 44 5.29 -29.45 -6.55
N ASN A 45 6.59 -29.52 -6.83
CA ASN A 45 7.21 -30.61 -7.58
C ASN A 45 8.45 -31.21 -6.88
N THR A 46 8.63 -30.97 -5.58
CA THR A 46 9.71 -31.50 -4.74
C THR A 46 9.16 -32.05 -3.42
N ASN A 47 10.02 -32.69 -2.61
CA ASN A 47 9.70 -33.12 -1.24
C ASN A 47 8.43 -34.00 -1.13
N GLY A 48 8.18 -34.83 -2.12
CA GLY A 48 7.00 -35.75 -2.16
C GLY A 48 5.81 -35.17 -2.91
N TYR A 49 5.81 -33.90 -3.29
CA TYR A 49 4.84 -33.33 -4.21
C TYR A 49 5.26 -33.57 -5.67
N ASN A 50 4.28 -33.84 -6.52
CA ASN A 50 4.50 -34.08 -7.96
C ASN A 50 3.36 -33.45 -8.79
N TYR A 51 3.15 -32.16 -8.59
CA TYR A 51 2.17 -31.38 -9.34
C TYR A 51 2.82 -30.70 -10.55
N ALA A 52 2.14 -30.75 -11.69
CA ALA A 52 2.57 -30.03 -12.88
C ALA A 52 2.48 -28.50 -12.71
N THR A 53 1.55 -28.04 -11.88
CA THR A 53 1.32 -26.64 -11.58
C THR A 53 0.96 -26.45 -10.11
N PRO A 54 1.27 -25.31 -9.47
CA PRO A 54 0.82 -25.06 -8.09
C PRO A 54 -0.72 -25.05 -7.98
N SER A 55 -1.43 -24.60 -9.01
CA SER A 55 -2.90 -24.61 -9.05
C SER A 55 -3.50 -26.03 -9.01
N ALA A 56 -2.79 -27.04 -9.53
CA ALA A 56 -3.23 -28.44 -9.42
C ALA A 56 -3.38 -28.86 -7.95
N HIS A 57 -2.45 -28.48 -7.08
CA HIS A 57 -2.56 -28.72 -5.66
C HIS A 57 -3.77 -28.00 -5.04
N LEU A 58 -4.01 -26.73 -5.41
CA LEU A 58 -5.19 -25.98 -4.93
C LEU A 58 -6.50 -26.70 -5.29
N PHE A 59 -6.62 -27.16 -6.53
CA PHE A 59 -7.82 -27.84 -6.99
C PHE A 59 -8.00 -29.20 -6.32
N GLU A 60 -6.92 -29.93 -6.08
CA GLU A 60 -6.96 -31.21 -5.36
C GLU A 60 -7.44 -31.02 -3.91
N GLN A 61 -7.01 -29.96 -3.21
CA GLN A 61 -7.49 -29.62 -1.86
C GLN A 61 -9.03 -29.44 -1.83
N MET A 62 -9.62 -29.07 -2.95
CA MET A 62 -11.06 -28.89 -3.12
C MET A 62 -11.76 -30.10 -3.77
N GLY A 63 -11.05 -31.22 -3.96
CA GLY A 63 -11.60 -32.41 -4.59
C GLY A 63 -11.93 -32.25 -6.08
N LEU A 64 -11.33 -31.26 -6.74
CA LEU A 64 -11.48 -31.02 -8.16
C LEU A 64 -10.37 -31.73 -8.96
N PRO A 65 -10.54 -31.99 -10.26
CA PRO A 65 -9.44 -32.43 -11.11
C PRO A 65 -8.26 -31.49 -11.04
N ALA A 66 -7.04 -31.99 -11.23
CA ALA A 66 -5.81 -31.15 -11.21
C ALA A 66 -5.87 -29.98 -12.19
N ARG A 67 -6.62 -30.12 -13.29
CA ARG A 67 -6.92 -29.07 -14.28
C ARG A 67 -8.42 -29.09 -14.61
N PRO A 68 -9.26 -28.46 -13.77
CA PRO A 68 -10.71 -28.44 -14.04
C PRO A 68 -10.98 -27.59 -15.30
N ASN A 69 -12.01 -27.96 -16.03
CA ASN A 69 -12.49 -27.19 -17.18
C ASN A 69 -13.02 -25.83 -16.72
N GLN A 70 -13.22 -24.92 -17.69
CA GLN A 70 -13.94 -23.68 -17.42
C GLN A 70 -15.36 -23.97 -16.93
N GLY A 71 -15.78 -23.30 -15.86
CA GLY A 71 -17.12 -23.52 -15.28
C GLY A 71 -17.17 -23.20 -13.79
N GLU A 72 -18.29 -23.54 -13.19
CA GLU A 72 -18.55 -23.35 -11.77
C GLU A 72 -18.63 -24.68 -11.05
N TYR A 73 -18.01 -24.73 -9.89
CA TYR A 73 -17.92 -25.90 -9.04
C TYR A 73 -18.33 -25.56 -7.62
N SER A 74 -19.12 -26.42 -7.01
CA SER A 74 -19.47 -26.29 -5.59
C SER A 74 -18.42 -27.00 -4.73
N TYR A 75 -17.99 -26.36 -3.66
CA TYR A 75 -17.14 -26.96 -2.65
C TYR A 75 -17.59 -26.57 -1.24
N GLY A 76 -18.12 -27.53 -0.48
CA GLY A 76 -18.76 -27.27 0.80
C GLY A 76 -19.94 -26.31 0.64
N LYS A 77 -19.87 -25.14 1.31
CA LYS A 77 -20.87 -24.06 1.19
C LYS A 77 -20.48 -22.99 0.16
N GLY A 78 -19.29 -23.09 -0.41
CA GLY A 78 -18.74 -22.09 -1.31
C GLY A 78 -18.79 -22.47 -2.78
N THR A 79 -18.25 -21.61 -3.61
CA THR A 79 -18.23 -21.72 -5.07
C THR A 79 -16.84 -21.44 -5.61
N VAL A 80 -16.42 -22.24 -6.59
CA VAL A 80 -15.20 -22.03 -7.37
C VAL A 80 -15.60 -21.76 -8.83
N CYS A 81 -15.31 -20.57 -9.33
CA CYS A 81 -15.49 -20.22 -10.73
C CYS A 81 -14.12 -20.30 -11.44
N VAL A 82 -14.00 -21.22 -12.39
CA VAL A 82 -12.77 -21.44 -13.16
C VAL A 82 -12.90 -20.80 -14.52
N ILE A 83 -11.99 -19.87 -14.83
CA ILE A 83 -11.88 -19.16 -16.10
C ILE A 83 -10.57 -19.57 -16.77
N ARG A 84 -10.65 -20.19 -17.96
CA ARG A 84 -9.51 -20.71 -18.70
C ARG A 84 -9.03 -19.78 -19.81
N THR A 85 -9.00 -18.47 -19.50
CA THR A 85 -8.49 -17.45 -20.39
C THR A 85 -7.33 -16.71 -19.67
N ASP A 86 -6.30 -16.41 -20.40
CA ASP A 86 -5.22 -15.56 -19.86
C ASP A 86 -5.75 -14.14 -19.68
N PRO A 87 -5.55 -13.50 -18.50
CA PRO A 87 -6.04 -12.14 -18.26
C PRO A 87 -5.62 -11.11 -19.32
N LYS A 88 -4.44 -11.25 -19.91
CA LYS A 88 -3.98 -10.37 -21.01
C LYS A 88 -4.88 -10.41 -22.24
N ASP A 89 -5.51 -11.54 -22.53
CA ASP A 89 -6.34 -11.73 -23.73
C ASP A 89 -7.62 -10.90 -23.64
N TYR A 90 -8.03 -10.48 -22.44
CA TYR A 90 -9.19 -9.59 -22.25
C TYR A 90 -8.93 -8.16 -22.71
N VAL A 91 -7.68 -7.68 -22.62
CA VAL A 91 -7.31 -6.32 -23.06
C VAL A 91 -6.86 -6.26 -24.52
N LEU A 92 -6.50 -7.39 -25.14
CA LEU A 92 -6.02 -7.45 -26.52
C LEU A 92 -7.14 -7.46 -27.57
N HIS A 93 -8.39 -7.71 -27.16
CA HIS A 93 -9.52 -7.82 -28.08
C HIS A 93 -10.66 -6.90 -27.63
N GLU A 94 -11.20 -6.12 -28.54
CA GLU A 94 -12.34 -5.25 -28.25
C GLU A 94 -13.52 -6.04 -27.68
N GLY A 95 -13.98 -5.64 -26.49
CA GLY A 95 -15.06 -6.30 -25.77
C GLY A 95 -14.71 -7.67 -25.19
N GLY A 96 -13.45 -8.08 -25.23
CA GLY A 96 -12.98 -9.34 -24.63
C GLY A 96 -13.15 -9.40 -23.10
N ASP A 97 -13.17 -8.26 -22.45
CA ASP A 97 -13.41 -8.09 -21.02
C ASP A 97 -14.87 -8.33 -20.60
N LYS A 98 -15.85 -8.14 -21.48
CA LYS A 98 -17.28 -8.17 -21.15
C LYS A 98 -17.71 -9.48 -20.48
N TYR A 99 -17.26 -10.61 -21.02
CA TYR A 99 -17.62 -11.91 -20.47
C TYR A 99 -16.95 -12.13 -19.10
N PHE A 100 -15.70 -11.73 -18.95
CA PHE A 100 -14.99 -11.77 -17.67
C PHE A 100 -15.69 -10.93 -16.61
N LEU A 101 -16.02 -9.66 -16.93
CA LEU A 101 -16.75 -8.76 -16.05
C LEU A 101 -18.12 -9.29 -15.66
N TYR A 102 -18.85 -9.92 -16.60
CA TYR A 102 -20.11 -10.59 -16.32
C TYR A 102 -19.95 -11.72 -15.30
N LEU A 103 -18.92 -12.58 -15.45
CA LEU A 103 -18.65 -13.65 -14.51
C LEU A 103 -18.27 -13.12 -13.12
N VAL A 104 -17.40 -12.09 -13.08
CA VAL A 104 -16.99 -11.45 -11.82
C VAL A 104 -18.18 -10.84 -11.11
N ALA A 105 -19.01 -10.07 -11.84
CA ALA A 105 -20.21 -9.45 -11.27
C ALA A 105 -21.16 -10.51 -10.70
N ARG A 106 -21.43 -11.58 -11.46
CA ARG A 106 -22.29 -12.67 -11.01
C ARG A 106 -21.74 -13.36 -9.75
N MET A 107 -20.44 -13.66 -9.72
CA MET A 107 -19.80 -14.27 -8.54
C MET A 107 -19.85 -13.34 -7.32
N TYR A 108 -19.62 -12.07 -7.52
CA TYR A 108 -19.62 -11.05 -6.47
C TYR A 108 -21.03 -10.80 -5.91
N GLU A 109 -22.00 -10.53 -6.82
CA GLU A 109 -23.35 -10.12 -6.44
C GLU A 109 -24.23 -11.29 -6.00
N GLN A 110 -24.22 -12.39 -6.77
CA GLN A 110 -25.17 -13.49 -6.56
C GLN A 110 -24.61 -14.58 -5.65
N ASN A 111 -23.36 -15.01 -5.88
CA ASN A 111 -22.77 -16.11 -5.11
C ASN A 111 -22.21 -15.65 -3.77
N ALA A 112 -21.41 -14.55 -3.77
CA ALA A 112 -20.86 -13.98 -2.55
C ALA A 112 -21.83 -13.09 -1.79
N LYS A 113 -22.91 -12.61 -2.44
CA LYS A 113 -23.89 -11.66 -1.90
C LYS A 113 -23.24 -10.41 -1.32
N ALA A 114 -22.20 -9.92 -1.99
CA ALA A 114 -21.37 -8.81 -1.53
C ALA A 114 -21.92 -7.41 -1.90
N GLY A 115 -23.14 -7.35 -2.44
CA GLY A 115 -23.75 -6.11 -2.93
C GLY A 115 -23.57 -5.95 -4.45
N LYS A 116 -23.81 -4.75 -4.96
CA LYS A 116 -23.60 -4.42 -6.37
C LYS A 116 -22.12 -4.20 -6.63
N LEU A 117 -21.60 -4.74 -7.72
CA LEU A 117 -20.22 -4.48 -8.15
C LEU A 117 -20.13 -3.05 -8.71
N GLU A 118 -19.27 -2.25 -8.11
CA GLU A 118 -19.01 -0.87 -8.53
C GLU A 118 -17.56 -0.72 -8.95
N PHE A 119 -17.33 0.02 -10.03
CA PHE A 119 -16.00 0.40 -10.48
C PHE A 119 -15.67 1.80 -9.98
N LYS A 120 -14.43 1.97 -9.54
CA LYS A 120 -13.88 3.27 -9.11
C LYS A 120 -12.69 3.63 -9.98
N ASN A 121 -12.54 4.92 -10.24
CA ASN A 121 -11.39 5.45 -10.94
C ASN A 121 -10.17 5.65 -10.03
N ASN A 122 -10.30 5.35 -8.73
CA ASN A 122 -9.26 5.62 -7.75
C ASN A 122 -8.88 4.38 -6.96
N PHE A 123 -7.65 4.39 -6.48
CA PHE A 123 -7.12 3.49 -5.46
C PHE A 123 -6.86 4.28 -4.19
N TYR A 124 -7.32 3.77 -3.05
CA TYR A 124 -7.02 4.33 -1.74
C TYR A 124 -6.72 3.21 -0.75
N LEU A 125 -5.57 3.34 -0.07
CA LEU A 125 -5.14 2.40 0.95
C LEU A 125 -4.59 3.16 2.16
N GLN A 126 -5.16 2.90 3.32
CA GLN A 126 -4.60 3.30 4.60
C GLN A 126 -3.67 2.21 5.13
N ARG A 127 -2.42 2.56 5.42
CA ARG A 127 -1.43 1.64 6.00
C ARG A 127 -0.67 2.31 7.14
N GLY A 128 -1.01 1.96 8.37
CA GLY A 128 -0.44 2.62 9.55
C GLY A 128 -0.78 4.11 9.58
N ASP A 129 0.24 4.94 9.65
CA ASP A 129 0.11 6.39 9.68
C ASP A 129 0.02 7.02 8.26
N TYR A 130 0.06 6.20 7.21
CA TYR A 130 0.09 6.65 5.82
C TYR A 130 -1.22 6.41 5.10
N ASP A 131 -1.56 7.34 4.21
CA ASP A 131 -2.59 7.21 3.19
C ASP A 131 -1.93 7.19 1.80
N LEU A 132 -2.18 6.14 1.04
CA LEU A 132 -1.74 6.00 -0.34
C LEU A 132 -2.96 6.18 -1.24
N ALA A 133 -2.87 7.08 -2.19
CA ALA A 133 -3.95 7.34 -3.12
C ALA A 133 -3.42 7.54 -4.55
N ALA A 134 -4.21 7.10 -5.52
CA ALA A 134 -3.96 7.34 -6.93
C ALA A 134 -5.30 7.43 -7.67
N VAL A 135 -5.37 8.28 -8.69
CA VAL A 135 -6.52 8.38 -9.59
C VAL A 135 -6.06 8.00 -10.99
N LEU A 136 -6.77 7.06 -11.60
CA LEU A 136 -6.45 6.57 -12.93
C LEU A 136 -6.76 7.65 -13.98
N GLU A 137 -5.86 7.83 -14.95
CA GLU A 137 -6.02 8.80 -16.03
C GLU A 137 -7.12 8.38 -17.01
N GLU A 138 -7.15 7.08 -17.35
CA GLU A 138 -8.18 6.51 -18.21
C GLU A 138 -9.01 5.49 -17.42
N SER A 139 -10.22 5.85 -17.04
CA SER A 139 -11.07 5.01 -16.19
C SER A 139 -12.57 5.30 -16.40
N VAL A 140 -13.38 4.89 -15.42
CA VAL A 140 -14.84 5.01 -15.45
C VAL A 140 -15.34 6.45 -15.21
N SER A 141 -14.49 7.34 -14.73
CA SER A 141 -14.76 8.78 -14.56
C SER A 141 -13.46 9.57 -14.42
N ASP A 142 -13.54 10.88 -14.66
CA ASP A 142 -12.45 11.86 -14.46
C ASP A 142 -12.59 12.60 -13.11
N GLU A 143 -13.41 12.09 -12.20
CA GLU A 143 -13.61 12.71 -10.89
C GLU A 143 -12.36 12.62 -10.04
N PRO A 144 -11.87 13.74 -9.48
CA PRO A 144 -10.74 13.71 -8.56
C PRO A 144 -11.11 13.01 -7.25
N PHE A 145 -10.11 12.48 -6.57
CA PHE A 145 -10.26 11.90 -5.24
C PHE A 145 -9.64 12.83 -4.20
N THR A 146 -10.33 13.05 -3.08
CA THR A 146 -9.83 13.91 -2.00
C THR A 146 -9.61 13.11 -0.72
N VAL A 147 -8.44 13.29 -0.12
CA VAL A 147 -8.11 12.77 1.22
C VAL A 147 -8.14 13.92 2.20
N GLU A 148 -8.98 13.79 3.24
CA GLU A 148 -9.12 14.78 4.31
C GLU A 148 -8.23 14.45 5.51
N GLY A 149 -7.76 15.45 6.22
CA GLY A 149 -6.97 15.30 7.46
C GLY A 149 -5.78 16.25 7.53
N CYS A 150 -5.03 16.19 8.62
CA CYS A 150 -3.77 16.91 8.74
C CYS A 150 -2.65 16.10 8.08
N LEU A 151 -2.31 16.47 6.84
CA LEU A 151 -1.53 15.63 5.92
C LEU A 151 -0.20 16.30 5.53
N ILE A 152 0.85 15.49 5.40
CA ILE A 152 2.10 15.85 4.71
C ILE A 152 2.19 15.00 3.46
N ASP A 153 2.26 15.63 2.29
CA ASP A 153 2.54 14.91 1.03
C ASP A 153 4.05 14.66 0.93
N LEU A 154 4.45 13.39 0.96
CA LEU A 154 5.85 12.99 0.92
C LEU A 154 6.47 13.09 -0.47
N PHE A 155 5.66 13.37 -1.50
CA PHE A 155 6.17 13.73 -2.83
C PHE A 155 6.42 15.25 -2.98
N ASP A 156 5.96 16.06 -2.03
CA ASP A 156 6.25 17.50 -2.01
C ASP A 156 7.53 17.76 -1.21
N PRO A 157 8.63 18.19 -1.85
CA PRO A 157 9.91 18.40 -1.17
C PRO A 157 9.88 19.51 -0.11
N GLN A 158 8.85 20.39 -0.13
CA GLN A 158 8.67 21.46 0.86
C GLN A 158 7.90 20.98 2.10
N LEU A 159 7.37 19.79 2.10
CA LEU A 159 6.63 19.18 3.20
C LEU A 159 5.57 20.09 3.83
N PRO A 160 4.70 20.77 3.06
CA PRO A 160 3.65 21.62 3.61
C PRO A 160 2.61 20.79 4.36
N ILE A 161 1.85 21.44 5.25
CA ILE A 161 0.69 20.81 5.90
C ILE A 161 -0.56 21.12 5.07
N TYR A 162 -1.24 20.06 4.66
CA TYR A 162 -2.54 20.12 4.01
C TYR A 162 -3.65 19.75 5.00
N THR A 163 -4.79 20.41 4.93
CA THR A 163 -6.03 20.00 5.62
C THR A 163 -6.85 19.05 4.76
N SER A 164 -6.63 19.11 3.44
CA SER A 164 -7.13 18.16 2.46
C SER A 164 -6.20 18.12 1.25
N LYS A 165 -6.07 16.97 0.62
CA LYS A 165 -5.30 16.81 -0.63
C LYS A 165 -6.21 16.26 -1.71
N GLN A 166 -6.42 17.03 -2.76
CA GLN A 166 -7.06 16.57 -3.98
C GLN A 166 -6.02 15.90 -4.88
N ILE A 167 -6.38 14.74 -5.44
CA ILE A 167 -5.60 13.94 -6.37
C ILE A 167 -6.41 13.87 -7.67
N ASN A 168 -5.87 14.41 -8.74
CA ASN A 168 -6.54 14.45 -10.04
C ASN A 168 -6.25 13.18 -10.85
N PRO A 169 -6.99 12.90 -11.95
CA PRO A 169 -6.66 11.83 -12.88
C PRO A 169 -5.19 11.88 -13.32
N GLY A 170 -4.50 10.74 -13.27
CA GLY A 170 -3.07 10.60 -13.55
C GLY A 170 -2.14 10.91 -12.36
N GLU A 171 -2.66 11.44 -11.25
CA GLU A 171 -1.86 11.77 -10.07
C GLU A 171 -1.89 10.67 -9.02
N GLN A 172 -0.86 10.69 -8.18
CA GLN A 172 -0.73 9.83 -7.00
C GLN A 172 -0.22 10.64 -5.81
N ALA A 173 -0.49 10.15 -4.60
CA ALA A 173 -0.04 10.76 -3.35
C ALA A 173 0.38 9.70 -2.34
N LEU A 174 1.44 10.00 -1.60
CA LEU A 174 1.84 9.28 -0.39
C LEU A 174 1.78 10.28 0.76
N LEU A 175 0.73 10.17 1.56
CA LEU A 175 0.41 11.16 2.59
C LEU A 175 0.70 10.58 3.97
N LEU A 176 1.47 11.31 4.78
CA LEU A 176 1.61 11.02 6.20
C LEU A 176 0.50 11.78 6.95
N ASN A 177 -0.34 11.06 7.68
CA ASN A 177 -1.38 11.67 8.51
C ASN A 177 -0.82 12.02 9.89
N VAL A 178 -0.63 13.30 10.14
CA VAL A 178 0.00 13.82 11.37
C VAL A 178 -0.83 13.51 12.61
N GLU A 179 -2.16 13.49 12.51
CA GLU A 179 -3.05 13.22 13.66
C GLU A 179 -2.86 11.79 14.19
N ARG A 180 -2.65 10.82 13.29
CA ARG A 180 -2.38 9.43 13.69
C ARG A 180 -1.03 9.30 14.40
N VAL A 181 -0.01 10.02 13.92
CA VAL A 181 1.32 10.05 14.55
C VAL A 181 1.27 10.79 15.88
N ALA A 182 0.61 11.95 15.93
CA ALA A 182 0.51 12.79 17.12
C ALA A 182 -0.12 12.05 18.33
N GLY A 183 -0.95 11.05 18.08
CA GLY A 183 -1.49 10.16 19.11
C GLY A 183 -0.39 9.43 19.92
N LYS A 184 0.82 9.29 19.39
CA LYS A 184 1.97 8.65 20.06
C LYS A 184 2.68 9.55 21.07
N LYS A 185 2.38 10.86 21.11
CA LYS A 185 2.80 11.89 22.08
C LYS A 185 4.31 12.04 22.32
N LYS A 186 5.16 11.64 21.38
CA LYS A 186 6.61 11.81 21.47
C LYS A 186 7.10 12.77 20.39
N PRO A 187 8.07 13.66 20.71
CA PRO A 187 8.74 14.42 19.67
C PRO A 187 9.48 13.48 18.74
N GLN A 188 9.40 13.72 17.43
CA GLN A 188 10.04 12.89 16.40
C GLN A 188 10.10 13.62 15.07
N VAL A 189 11.02 13.22 14.21
CA VAL A 189 11.03 13.63 12.81
C VAL A 189 9.91 12.86 12.10
N LEU A 190 9.04 13.58 11.39
CA LEU A 190 7.92 13.01 10.62
C LEU A 190 8.32 12.68 9.18
N ALA A 191 9.09 13.58 8.58
CA ALA A 191 9.62 13.45 7.24
C ALA A 191 10.90 14.27 7.12
N SER A 192 11.88 13.78 6.39
CA SER A 192 13.17 14.42 6.20
C SER A 192 13.81 13.98 4.88
N ALA A 193 14.66 14.84 4.32
CA ALA A 193 15.53 14.54 3.20
C ALA A 193 16.89 13.96 3.64
N SER A 194 17.01 13.51 4.89
CA SER A 194 18.24 12.92 5.46
C SER A 194 17.92 11.62 6.22
N ARG A 195 18.96 10.87 6.54
CA ARG A 195 18.91 9.82 7.53
C ARG A 195 19.13 10.42 8.91
N GLU A 196 18.19 10.17 9.82
CA GLU A 196 18.26 10.60 11.21
C GLU A 196 18.99 9.55 12.05
N GLU A 197 19.94 10.00 12.84
CA GLU A 197 20.68 9.21 13.80
C GLU A 197 20.72 9.90 15.16
N GLN A 198 21.05 9.17 16.21
CA GLN A 198 21.26 9.70 17.57
C GLN A 198 20.08 10.56 18.05
N GLU A 199 18.85 10.09 17.80
CA GLU A 199 17.67 10.74 18.32
C GLU A 199 17.64 10.68 19.85
N GLU A 200 17.59 11.82 20.48
CA GLU A 200 17.51 11.96 21.93
C GLU A 200 16.40 12.91 22.33
N CYS A 201 15.72 12.62 23.43
CA CYS A 201 14.73 13.51 24.01
C CYS A 201 14.86 13.58 25.52
N GLY A 202 14.66 14.76 26.07
CA GLY A 202 14.63 15.01 27.50
C GLY A 202 13.49 15.93 27.90
N LYS A 203 13.49 16.38 29.15
CA LYS A 203 12.47 17.29 29.64
C LYS A 203 12.65 18.67 28.96
N GLY A 204 11.75 18.97 28.01
CA GLY A 204 11.74 20.26 27.32
C GLY A 204 12.71 20.38 26.13
N TRP A 205 13.24 19.26 25.62
CA TRP A 205 14.11 19.28 24.45
C TRP A 205 14.07 17.99 23.65
N TYR A 206 14.40 18.09 22.36
CA TYR A 206 14.58 16.99 21.40
C TYR A 206 15.74 17.33 20.47
N SER A 207 16.56 16.34 20.14
CA SER A 207 17.66 16.48 19.18
C SER A 207 17.85 15.24 18.34
N TYR A 208 18.46 15.42 17.16
CA TYR A 208 18.90 14.36 16.28
C TYR A 208 20.11 14.81 15.46
N VAL A 209 20.79 13.87 14.83
CA VAL A 209 21.84 14.11 13.84
C VAL A 209 21.32 13.72 12.47
N ALA A 210 21.30 14.66 11.53
CA ALA A 210 20.90 14.44 10.15
C ALA A 210 22.13 14.17 9.28
N LYS A 211 22.12 13.08 8.50
CA LYS A 211 23.19 12.74 7.55
C LYS A 211 22.64 12.61 6.13
N SER A 212 23.23 13.34 5.22
CA SER A 212 22.89 13.32 3.79
C SER A 212 24.07 13.83 2.95
N PRO A 213 24.12 13.59 1.64
CA PRO A 213 25.21 14.07 0.80
C PRO A 213 25.44 15.57 0.90
N ALA A 214 26.71 16.00 0.86
CA ALA A 214 27.06 17.42 0.80
C ALA A 214 26.47 18.11 -0.43
N GLU A 215 26.40 19.43 -0.39
CA GLU A 215 25.86 20.30 -1.47
C GLU A 215 24.39 20.01 -1.80
N THR A 216 23.63 19.46 -0.84
CA THR A 216 22.18 19.28 -0.91
C THR A 216 21.51 19.95 0.29
N SER A 217 20.28 20.43 0.09
CA SER A 217 19.49 21.02 1.17
C SER A 217 18.60 19.98 1.84
N ASN A 218 18.48 20.06 3.15
CA ASN A 218 17.53 19.28 3.94
C ASN A 218 16.26 20.09 4.17
N VAL A 219 15.13 19.43 4.05
CA VAL A 219 13.84 19.89 4.56
C VAL A 219 13.32 18.81 5.49
N SER A 220 13.09 19.14 6.75
CA SER A 220 12.55 18.21 7.74
C SER A 220 11.31 18.79 8.42
N ARG A 221 10.30 17.95 8.62
CA ARG A 221 9.10 18.28 9.41
C ARG A 221 9.15 17.50 10.72
N VAL A 222 9.15 18.21 11.84
CA VAL A 222 9.34 17.64 13.17
C VAL A 222 8.11 17.85 14.04
N LEU A 223 7.58 16.80 14.64
CA LEU A 223 6.50 16.84 15.63
C LEU A 223 7.06 17.22 16.99
N LEU A 224 6.49 18.25 17.62
CA LEU A 224 6.90 18.72 18.94
C LEU A 224 5.68 18.90 19.87
N PRO A 225 5.83 18.78 21.19
CA PRO A 225 4.72 18.95 22.13
C PRO A 225 4.16 20.38 22.16
N SER A 226 5.00 21.38 21.88
CA SER A 226 4.64 22.80 21.83
C SER A 226 5.61 23.58 20.92
N CYS A 227 5.26 24.82 20.60
CA CYS A 227 6.15 25.70 19.86
C CYS A 227 7.51 25.79 20.56
N PRO A 228 8.63 25.53 19.85
CA PRO A 228 9.95 25.67 20.47
C PRO A 228 10.25 27.13 20.80
N LYS A 229 11.06 27.35 21.82
CA LYS A 229 11.62 28.66 22.18
C LYS A 229 12.96 28.90 21.51
N SER A 230 13.65 27.82 21.17
CA SER A 230 14.95 27.82 20.53
C SER A 230 15.08 26.62 19.60
N VAL A 231 15.67 26.85 18.42
CA VAL A 231 16.03 25.81 17.45
C VAL A 231 17.46 26.08 17.00
N THR A 232 18.34 25.11 17.15
CA THR A 232 19.73 25.23 16.72
C THR A 232 20.11 24.18 15.68
N VAL A 233 20.94 24.58 14.73
CA VAL A 233 21.62 23.73 13.74
C VAL A 233 23.12 23.93 13.94
N ASP A 234 23.85 22.85 14.29
CA ASP A 234 25.28 22.90 14.66
C ASP A 234 25.59 23.97 15.70
N GLY A 235 24.69 24.10 16.69
CA GLY A 235 24.81 25.09 17.77
C GLY A 235 24.47 26.54 17.38
N LYS A 236 24.15 26.81 16.13
CA LYS A 236 23.71 28.13 15.66
C LYS A 236 22.19 28.27 15.78
N GLU A 237 21.72 29.36 16.36
CA GLU A 237 20.28 29.67 16.49
C GLU A 237 19.66 29.92 15.11
N VAL A 238 18.57 29.20 14.79
CA VAL A 238 17.84 29.31 13.52
C VAL A 238 16.32 29.40 13.75
N PHE A 239 15.89 29.67 14.97
CA PHE A 239 14.47 29.71 15.31
C PHE A 239 13.73 30.77 14.52
N ASP A 240 12.59 30.39 13.90
CA ASP A 240 11.64 31.30 13.26
C ASP A 240 10.22 30.82 13.58
N THR A 241 9.42 31.69 14.22
CA THR A 241 8.04 31.38 14.60
C THR A 241 7.13 31.05 13.41
N LYS A 242 7.44 31.55 12.21
CA LYS A 242 6.69 31.28 10.98
C LYS A 242 6.79 29.81 10.53
N ARG A 243 7.81 29.11 11.00
CA ARG A 243 8.05 27.68 10.70
C ARG A 243 7.26 26.75 11.60
N TRP A 244 6.61 27.26 12.66
CA TRP A 244 5.73 26.53 13.54
C TRP A 244 4.31 26.47 13.01
N HIS A 245 3.78 25.27 12.83
CA HIS A 245 2.37 25.04 12.49
C HIS A 245 1.61 24.56 13.72
N ALA A 246 0.85 25.45 14.35
CA ALA A 246 0.24 25.22 15.66
C ALA A 246 -0.80 24.08 15.64
N ALA A 247 -1.62 24.01 14.59
CA ALA A 247 -2.68 23.00 14.50
C ALA A 247 -2.14 21.55 14.40
N SER A 248 -1.00 21.37 13.72
CA SER A 248 -0.36 20.04 13.60
C SER A 248 0.71 19.77 14.65
N HIS A 249 1.04 20.75 15.49
CA HIS A 249 2.18 20.68 16.40
C HIS A 249 3.50 20.33 15.70
N THR A 250 3.73 20.88 14.51
CA THR A 250 4.95 20.59 13.75
C THR A 250 5.79 21.83 13.48
N TYR A 251 7.10 21.62 13.42
CA TYR A 251 8.06 22.65 13.02
C TYR A 251 8.74 22.23 11.70
N LEU A 252 8.81 23.12 10.73
CA LEU A 252 9.57 22.93 9.49
C LEU A 252 10.97 23.49 9.66
N ILE A 253 12.00 22.69 9.38
CA ILE A 253 13.38 23.14 9.42
C ILE A 253 14.08 22.86 8.11
N GLU A 254 14.92 23.81 7.68
CA GLU A 254 15.74 23.73 6.47
C GLU A 254 17.18 24.05 6.81
N PHE A 255 18.12 23.28 6.28
CA PHE A 255 19.56 23.48 6.46
C PHE A 255 20.34 22.77 5.35
N GLU A 256 21.63 23.13 5.19
CA GLU A 256 22.54 22.41 4.29
C GLU A 256 22.96 21.08 4.89
N ASN A 257 22.96 20.04 4.06
CA ASN A 257 23.35 18.69 4.45
C ASN A 257 24.88 18.54 4.61
N ASN A 258 25.26 17.60 5.49
CA ASN A 258 26.64 17.20 5.69
C ASN A 258 26.72 15.66 5.88
N PRO A 259 27.57 14.92 5.14
CA PRO A 259 27.74 13.48 5.32
C PRO A 259 28.31 13.10 6.69
N ASP A 260 29.07 13.98 7.34
CA ASP A 260 29.56 13.78 8.70
C ASP A 260 28.47 13.96 9.78
N GLY A 261 27.37 14.61 9.42
CA GLY A 261 26.20 14.87 10.23
C GLY A 261 26.02 16.31 10.60
N VAL A 262 24.75 16.74 10.65
CA VAL A 262 24.31 18.06 11.12
C VAL A 262 23.50 17.86 12.40
N SER A 263 23.91 18.48 13.49
CA SER A 263 23.19 18.39 14.77
C SER A 263 22.04 19.37 14.82
N VAL A 264 20.81 18.86 15.02
CA VAL A 264 19.59 19.67 15.14
C VAL A 264 19.01 19.51 16.54
N LYS A 265 18.69 20.62 17.20
CA LYS A 265 18.11 20.60 18.55
C LYS A 265 16.98 21.61 18.70
N PHE A 266 15.90 21.18 19.32
CA PHE A 266 14.72 21.95 19.68
C PHE A 266 14.59 22.04 21.19
N CYS A 267 14.25 23.21 21.73
CA CYS A 267 13.94 23.44 23.16
C CYS A 267 12.60 24.17 23.28
N TRP A 268 11.71 23.72 24.19
CA TRP A 268 10.39 24.33 24.45
C TRP A 268 10.08 24.56 25.93
#